data_ca8b30f5a30a94f7ac85cdcd928c6b93
#
_entry.id   ca8b30f5a30a94f7ac85cdcd928c6b93
#
_cell.length_a   1.000
_cell.length_b   1.000
_cell.length_c   1.000
_cell.angle_alpha   90.00
_cell.angle_beta   90.00
_cell.angle_gamma   90.00
#
_symmetry.space_group_name_H-M   'P 1'
#
loop_
_entity.id
_entity.type
_entity.pdbx_description
1 polymer ?
#
loop_
_entity_poly.entity_id
_entity_poly.type
_entity_poly.pdbx_seq_one_letter_code
_entity_poly.pdbx_strand_id
1 'polypeptide(L)'
;VNFTRWNYLSYENRQTRSSPFLSFAAFLALQLLAVLALIRYWFPWTWDQHLASGIWTIFLTCLVCNFAICFGEYFFHRYLLHLETVNFLSYFTMSHRRHHKITSIGFDDRTKKVRSNYAIDNVAKDEYATFPSWALIPTFAAFTPFFAPMAFSFPEIPILISGYTSITIALFLYEAIHVLHHQSYETHWKERLNSRIFGAMWRALYGFHQGHHANYRCNLNVAGFFGFPI
;
A
#
# COMPACT_ATOMS: atom_id res chain seq x y z
N VAL A 1 12.67 1.44 27.42
CA VAL A 1 13.50 2.14 26.44
C VAL A 1 12.60 3.12 25.72
N ASN A 2 12.82 4.45 25.95
CA ASN A 2 11.98 5.53 25.42
C ASN A 2 12.18 5.67 23.89
N PHE A 3 11.44 4.94 23.10
CA PHE A 3 11.37 5.07 21.63
C PHE A 3 10.76 6.40 21.15
N THR A 4 10.02 7.11 22.00
CA THR A 4 9.31 8.35 21.66
C THR A 4 10.20 9.56 21.42
N ARG A 5 11.41 9.61 21.98
CA ARG A 5 12.30 10.78 21.89
C ARG A 5 13.13 10.84 20.61
N TRP A 6 13.39 9.68 19.98
CA TRP A 6 14.14 9.62 18.71
C TRP A 6 13.31 10.07 17.51
N ASN A 7 11.99 9.83 17.55
CA ASN A 7 11.10 10.17 16.46
C ASN A 7 10.82 11.68 16.37
N TYR A 8 10.82 12.39 17.51
CA TYR A 8 10.56 13.82 17.55
C TYR A 8 11.66 14.67 16.91
N LEU A 9 12.92 14.33 17.15
CA LEU A 9 14.08 15.06 16.59
C LEU A 9 14.30 14.82 15.10
N SER A 10 13.84 13.67 14.59
CA SER A 10 13.94 13.37 13.15
C SER A 10 12.87 14.07 12.32
N TYR A 11 11.84 14.60 12.94
CA TYR A 11 10.69 15.20 12.27
C TYR A 11 10.80 16.71 12.05
N GLU A 12 11.30 17.48 13.02
CA GLU A 12 11.57 18.92 12.81
C GLU A 12 12.49 19.15 11.59
N ASN A 13 13.37 18.18 11.30
CA ASN A 13 14.22 18.21 10.11
C ASN A 13 13.53 17.74 8.81
N ARG A 14 12.30 17.18 8.84
CA ARG A 14 11.60 16.73 7.62
C ARG A 14 10.78 17.80 6.93
N GLN A 15 10.40 18.87 7.62
CA GLN A 15 9.58 19.94 7.02
C GLN A 15 10.27 20.74 5.92
N THR A 16 11.59 20.58 5.73
CA THR A 16 12.36 21.27 4.70
C THR A 16 12.77 20.37 3.52
N ARG A 17 12.41 19.08 3.53
CA ARG A 17 12.76 18.14 2.45
C ARG A 17 11.58 17.85 1.53
N SER A 18 11.91 17.59 0.26
CA SER A 18 11.04 17.06 -0.81
C SER A 18 9.85 16.27 -0.26
N SER A 19 8.66 16.46 -0.83
CA SER A 19 7.42 15.79 -0.45
C SER A 19 7.71 14.41 0.17
N PRO A 20 7.28 14.09 1.39
CA PRO A 20 7.51 12.78 2.03
C PRO A 20 7.14 11.61 1.13
N PHE A 21 6.17 11.83 0.26
CA PHE A 21 5.69 10.88 -0.73
C PHE A 21 6.71 10.61 -1.85
N LEU A 22 7.41 11.63 -2.35
CA LEU A 22 8.46 11.43 -3.37
C LEU A 22 9.65 10.66 -2.81
N SER A 23 10.05 10.95 -1.58
CA SER A 23 11.13 10.20 -0.93
C SER A 23 10.74 8.75 -0.66
N PHE A 24 9.49 8.50 -0.28
CA PHE A 24 8.96 7.15 -0.12
C PHE A 24 8.97 6.38 -1.46
N ALA A 25 8.44 6.97 -2.53
CA ALA A 25 8.43 6.39 -3.86
C ALA A 25 9.85 6.07 -4.36
N ALA A 26 10.79 7.00 -4.19
CA ALA A 26 12.19 6.80 -4.55
C ALA A 26 12.82 5.65 -3.76
N PHE A 27 12.51 5.52 -2.47
CA PHE A 27 13.03 4.46 -1.63
C PHE A 27 12.47 3.09 -2.03
N LEU A 28 11.18 2.99 -2.39
CA LEU A 28 10.59 1.76 -2.94
C LEU A 28 11.25 1.38 -4.26
N ALA A 29 11.46 2.34 -5.16
CA ALA A 29 12.13 2.10 -6.44
C ALA A 29 13.56 1.59 -6.25
N LEU A 30 14.33 2.17 -5.32
CA LEU A 30 15.69 1.71 -5.00
C LEU A 30 15.70 0.28 -4.46
N GLN A 31 14.77 -0.09 -3.59
CA GLN A 31 14.65 -1.45 -3.08
C GLN A 31 14.31 -2.44 -4.20
N LEU A 32 13.37 -2.10 -5.08
CA LEU A 32 13.05 -2.92 -6.24
C LEU A 32 14.26 -3.10 -7.14
N LEU A 33 14.95 -2.01 -7.50
CA LEU A 33 16.16 -2.08 -8.34
C LEU A 33 17.24 -2.93 -7.71
N ALA A 34 17.44 -2.83 -6.38
CA ALA A 34 18.41 -3.67 -5.67
C ALA A 34 18.05 -5.16 -5.75
N VAL A 35 16.78 -5.52 -5.55
CA VAL A 35 16.32 -6.91 -5.65
C VAL A 35 16.45 -7.42 -7.09
N LEU A 36 16.07 -6.64 -8.09
CA LEU A 36 16.23 -7.02 -9.50
C LEU A 36 17.71 -7.18 -9.88
N ALA A 37 18.60 -6.33 -9.37
CA ALA A 37 20.04 -6.47 -9.56
C ALA A 37 20.58 -7.74 -8.90
N LEU A 38 20.13 -8.11 -7.70
CA LEU A 38 20.49 -9.36 -7.03
C LEU A 38 20.00 -10.58 -7.81
N ILE A 39 18.79 -10.55 -8.35
CA ILE A 39 18.26 -11.62 -9.22
C ILE A 39 19.13 -11.77 -10.46
N ARG A 40 19.46 -10.68 -11.13
CA ARG A 40 20.36 -10.69 -12.29
C ARG A 40 21.75 -11.26 -11.95
N TYR A 41 22.28 -10.91 -10.80
CA TYR A 41 23.61 -11.32 -10.37
C TYR A 41 23.68 -12.82 -10.00
N TRP A 42 22.73 -13.30 -9.20
CA TRP A 42 22.75 -14.68 -8.69
C TRP A 42 22.05 -15.70 -9.59
N PHE A 43 21.09 -15.23 -10.40
CA PHE A 43 20.30 -16.08 -11.29
C PHE A 43 20.28 -15.52 -12.73
N PRO A 44 21.46 -15.32 -13.37
CA PRO A 44 21.55 -14.69 -14.68
C PRO A 44 20.76 -15.44 -15.74
N TRP A 45 20.77 -16.77 -15.72
CA TRP A 45 19.99 -17.58 -16.67
C TRP A 45 18.50 -17.32 -16.55
N THR A 46 17.94 -17.35 -15.33
CA THR A 46 16.51 -17.06 -15.08
C THR A 46 16.16 -15.63 -15.51
N TRP A 47 17.07 -14.68 -15.23
CA TRP A 47 16.90 -13.31 -15.66
C TRP A 47 16.80 -13.18 -17.18
N ASP A 48 17.69 -13.85 -17.92
CA ASP A 48 17.70 -13.81 -19.39
C ASP A 48 16.45 -14.47 -19.98
N GLN A 49 15.96 -15.58 -19.41
CA GLN A 49 14.71 -16.21 -19.80
C GLN A 49 13.50 -15.27 -19.59
N HIS A 50 13.48 -14.58 -18.43
CA HIS A 50 12.42 -13.60 -18.15
C HIS A 50 12.41 -12.45 -19.17
N LEU A 51 13.58 -11.93 -19.56
CA LEU A 51 13.64 -10.88 -20.58
C LEU A 51 13.31 -11.40 -21.97
N ALA A 52 13.73 -12.64 -22.30
CA ALA A 52 13.42 -13.27 -23.57
C ALA A 52 11.91 -13.53 -23.78
N SER A 53 11.12 -13.62 -22.70
CA SER A 53 9.66 -13.77 -22.79
C SER A 53 8.94 -12.56 -23.43
N GLY A 54 9.60 -11.43 -23.51
CA GLY A 54 9.10 -10.22 -24.14
C GLY A 54 8.23 -9.35 -23.23
N ILE A 55 8.12 -8.07 -23.60
CA ILE A 55 7.47 -7.04 -22.78
C ILE A 55 5.99 -7.32 -22.48
N TRP A 56 5.27 -7.89 -23.44
CA TRP A 56 3.85 -8.20 -23.26
C TRP A 56 3.64 -9.33 -22.26
N THR A 57 4.50 -10.35 -22.26
CA THR A 57 4.45 -11.44 -21.27
C THR A 57 4.76 -10.89 -19.86
N ILE A 58 5.78 -10.03 -19.75
CA ILE A 58 6.09 -9.34 -18.47
C ILE A 58 4.87 -8.54 -18.00
N PHE A 59 4.27 -7.74 -18.87
CA PHE A 59 3.10 -6.93 -18.54
C PHE A 59 1.90 -7.79 -18.10
N LEU A 60 1.55 -8.82 -18.84
CA LEU A 60 0.45 -9.73 -18.50
C LEU A 60 0.72 -10.47 -17.18
N THR A 61 1.97 -10.92 -16.97
CA THR A 61 2.36 -11.54 -15.70
C THR A 61 2.25 -10.54 -14.54
N CYS A 62 2.61 -9.26 -14.76
CA CYS A 62 2.38 -8.21 -13.75
C CYS A 62 0.89 -8.06 -13.41
N LEU A 63 -0.01 -8.09 -14.40
CA LEU A 63 -1.46 -8.02 -14.14
C LEU A 63 -1.92 -9.19 -13.28
N VAL A 64 -1.51 -10.41 -13.64
CA VAL A 64 -1.86 -11.63 -12.88
C VAL A 64 -1.29 -11.59 -11.46
N CYS A 65 -0.03 -11.20 -11.31
CA CYS A 65 0.60 -11.05 -9.99
C CYS A 65 -0.10 -9.98 -9.15
N ASN A 66 -0.44 -8.83 -9.73
CA ASN A 66 -1.16 -7.78 -9.00
C ASN A 66 -2.55 -8.26 -8.55
N PHE A 67 -3.27 -8.98 -9.39
CA PHE A 67 -4.54 -9.60 -9.00
C PHE A 67 -4.36 -10.58 -7.82
N ALA A 68 -3.35 -11.45 -7.86
CA ALA A 68 -3.05 -12.36 -6.76
C ALA A 68 -2.64 -11.61 -5.47
N ILE A 69 -1.89 -10.52 -5.60
CA ILE A 69 -1.47 -9.66 -4.47
C ILE A 69 -2.67 -9.01 -3.77
N CYS A 70 -3.78 -8.74 -4.48
CA CYS A 70 -5.01 -8.23 -3.84
C CYS A 70 -5.54 -9.19 -2.76
N PHE A 71 -5.46 -10.51 -2.98
CA PHE A 71 -5.79 -11.48 -1.95
C PHE A 71 -4.77 -11.45 -0.80
N GLY A 72 -3.48 -11.29 -1.12
CA GLY A 72 -2.43 -11.09 -0.13
C GLY A 72 -2.69 -9.86 0.72
N GLU A 73 -3.07 -8.73 0.12
CA GLU A 73 -3.47 -7.51 0.82
C GLU A 73 -4.65 -7.75 1.75
N TYR A 74 -5.70 -8.43 1.26
CA TYR A 74 -6.86 -8.78 2.07
C TYR A 74 -6.46 -9.59 3.31
N PHE A 75 -5.67 -10.66 3.14
CA PHE A 75 -5.23 -11.51 4.25
C PHE A 75 -4.32 -10.76 5.21
N PHE A 76 -3.37 -9.98 4.69
CA PHE A 76 -2.47 -9.15 5.49
C PHE A 76 -3.27 -8.14 6.32
N HIS A 77 -4.16 -7.40 5.69
CA HIS A 77 -4.99 -6.39 6.35
C HIS A 77 -5.85 -7.02 7.45
N ARG A 78 -6.57 -8.10 7.13
CA ARG A 78 -7.47 -8.78 8.05
C ARG A 78 -6.75 -9.42 9.24
N TYR A 79 -5.67 -10.16 8.97
CA TYR A 79 -5.07 -11.03 9.98
C TYR A 79 -3.81 -10.44 10.63
N LEU A 80 -3.10 -9.54 9.98
CA LEU A 80 -1.90 -8.92 10.53
C LEU A 80 -2.12 -7.48 10.99
N LEU A 81 -2.99 -6.71 10.35
CA LEU A 81 -3.27 -5.35 10.79
C LEU A 81 -4.39 -5.28 11.83
N HIS A 82 -5.42 -6.12 11.73
CA HIS A 82 -6.55 -6.10 12.67
C HIS A 82 -6.49 -7.14 13.78
N LEU A 83 -5.89 -8.31 13.52
CA LEU A 83 -5.74 -9.39 14.51
C LEU A 83 -4.26 -9.56 14.84
N GLU A 84 -3.94 -9.59 16.14
CA GLU A 84 -2.57 -9.83 16.60
C GLU A 84 -2.25 -11.32 16.53
N THR A 85 -2.06 -11.83 15.31
CA THR A 85 -1.80 -13.25 15.06
C THR A 85 -0.32 -13.62 15.18
N VAL A 86 0.58 -12.64 15.01
CA VAL A 86 2.02 -12.85 14.97
C VAL A 86 2.74 -11.78 15.78
N ASN A 87 3.28 -12.17 16.94
CA ASN A 87 3.86 -11.22 17.90
C ASN A 87 4.96 -10.32 17.34
N PHE A 88 5.83 -10.83 16.46
CA PHE A 88 6.92 -10.01 15.89
C PHE A 88 6.41 -8.96 14.88
N LEU A 89 5.16 -9.06 14.42
CA LEU A 89 4.49 -8.08 13.56
C LEU A 89 3.54 -7.15 14.33
N SER A 90 3.51 -7.26 15.67
CA SER A 90 2.63 -6.47 16.56
C SER A 90 2.76 -4.95 16.33
N TYR A 91 3.92 -4.46 15.91
CA TYR A 91 4.12 -3.07 15.53
C TYR A 91 3.10 -2.61 14.47
N PHE A 92 2.92 -3.39 13.41
CA PHE A 92 1.97 -3.05 12.35
C PHE A 92 0.53 -3.09 12.84
N THR A 93 0.18 -4.12 13.62
CA THR A 93 -1.16 -4.25 14.22
C THR A 93 -1.48 -3.07 15.14
N MET A 94 -0.55 -2.70 16.02
CA MET A 94 -0.73 -1.60 16.96
C MET A 94 -0.85 -0.26 16.26
N SER A 95 0.01 -0.01 15.27
CA SER A 95 -0.01 1.21 14.45
C SER A 95 -1.34 1.35 13.72
N HIS A 96 -1.79 0.30 13.04
CA HIS A 96 -3.04 0.31 12.30
C HIS A 96 -4.28 0.45 13.20
N ARG A 97 -4.34 -0.27 14.33
CA ARG A 97 -5.42 -0.11 15.29
C ARG A 97 -5.47 1.30 15.90
N ARG A 98 -4.31 1.92 16.13
CA ARG A 98 -4.26 3.30 16.60
C ARG A 98 -4.75 4.26 15.53
N HIS A 99 -4.37 4.04 14.27
CA HIS A 99 -4.89 4.77 13.13
C HIS A 99 -6.44 4.75 13.09
N HIS A 100 -7.07 3.57 13.25
CA HIS A 100 -8.53 3.46 13.34
C HIS A 100 -9.12 4.22 14.53
N LYS A 101 -8.45 4.21 15.70
CA LYS A 101 -8.94 4.90 16.90
C LYS A 101 -8.93 6.43 16.76
N ILE A 102 -7.97 6.99 16.04
CA ILE A 102 -7.86 8.43 15.83
C ILE A 102 -8.62 8.94 14.61
N THR A 103 -9.09 8.03 13.74
CA THR A 103 -9.95 8.38 12.61
C THR A 103 -11.37 8.61 13.10
N SER A 104 -11.88 9.84 12.90
CA SER A 104 -13.26 10.21 13.23
C SER A 104 -14.11 10.13 11.97
N ILE A 105 -15.17 9.31 12.02
CA ILE A 105 -16.16 9.23 10.95
C ILE A 105 -17.41 9.92 11.41
N GLY A 106 -17.72 11.05 10.75
CA GLY A 106 -18.95 11.80 10.95
C GLY A 106 -20.01 11.39 9.93
N PHE A 107 -21.27 11.39 10.38
CA PHE A 107 -22.42 11.27 9.50
C PHE A 107 -23.16 12.62 9.46
N ASP A 108 -23.34 13.16 8.27
CA ASP A 108 -24.09 14.38 8.07
C ASP A 108 -25.55 14.01 7.82
N ASP A 109 -26.40 14.21 8.83
CA ASP A 109 -27.82 13.85 8.78
C ASP A 109 -28.60 14.60 7.71
N ARG A 110 -28.18 15.82 7.39
CA ARG A 110 -28.87 16.66 6.39
C ARG A 110 -28.54 16.22 4.97
N THR A 111 -27.28 15.94 4.68
CA THR A 111 -26.82 15.52 3.34
C THR A 111 -26.79 14.01 3.18
N LYS A 112 -27.01 13.24 4.26
CA LYS A 112 -26.90 11.77 4.31
C LYS A 112 -25.54 11.25 3.82
N LYS A 113 -24.47 12.03 4.03
CA LYS A 113 -23.12 11.68 3.61
C LYS A 113 -22.26 11.33 4.82
N VAL A 114 -21.46 10.29 4.66
CA VAL A 114 -20.39 9.96 5.59
C VAL A 114 -19.21 10.88 5.33
N ARG A 115 -18.61 11.42 6.39
CA ARG A 115 -17.43 12.27 6.34
C ARG A 115 -16.38 11.74 7.30
N SER A 116 -15.16 11.75 6.88
CA SER A 116 -14.03 11.57 7.77
C SER A 116 -13.55 12.93 8.28
N ASN A 117 -13.42 13.08 9.59
CA ASN A 117 -12.82 14.27 10.20
C ASN A 117 -11.29 14.13 10.32
N TYR A 118 -10.75 13.01 9.89
CA TYR A 118 -9.33 12.76 9.90
C TYR A 118 -8.70 13.27 8.61
N ALA A 119 -7.85 14.27 8.73
CA ALA A 119 -6.95 14.68 7.66
C ALA A 119 -5.51 14.37 8.07
N ILE A 120 -4.69 13.89 7.14
CA ILE A 120 -3.26 13.69 7.37
C ILE A 120 -2.56 15.05 7.20
N ASP A 121 -2.72 15.90 8.19
CA ASP A 121 -2.24 17.28 8.21
C ASP A 121 -1.19 17.53 9.28
N ASN A 122 -0.91 16.54 10.11
CA ASN A 122 0.13 16.62 11.13
C ASN A 122 0.82 15.25 11.33
N VAL A 123 1.99 15.33 11.92
CA VAL A 123 2.94 14.25 12.14
C VAL A 123 2.40 13.07 12.89
N ALA A 124 1.76 13.34 14.01
CA ALA A 124 1.27 12.28 14.89
C ALA A 124 0.24 11.39 14.19
N LYS A 125 -0.50 11.96 13.22
CA LYS A 125 -1.44 11.23 12.40
C LYS A 125 -0.73 10.46 11.29
N ASP A 126 0.29 11.06 10.65
CA ASP A 126 1.05 10.46 9.57
C ASP A 126 1.80 9.20 10.03
N GLU A 127 2.41 9.23 11.23
CA GLU A 127 3.11 8.08 11.81
C GLU A 127 2.26 6.80 11.92
N TYR A 128 0.94 6.93 12.02
CA TYR A 128 0.03 5.80 12.15
C TYR A 128 -0.75 5.48 10.86
N ALA A 129 -0.66 6.35 9.88
CA ALA A 129 -1.37 6.20 8.62
C ALA A 129 -0.53 5.52 7.54
N THR A 130 0.81 5.60 7.64
CA THR A 130 1.72 5.16 6.60
C THR A 130 2.59 3.99 7.03
N PHE A 131 2.95 3.14 6.08
CA PHE A 131 3.95 2.10 6.31
C PHE A 131 5.36 2.68 6.36
N PRO A 132 6.26 2.10 7.16
CA PRO A 132 7.66 2.47 7.09
C PRO A 132 8.23 2.13 5.70
N SER A 133 9.13 2.97 5.21
CA SER A 133 9.72 2.82 3.86
C SER A 133 10.45 1.48 3.63
N TRP A 134 10.86 0.80 4.71
CA TRP A 134 11.48 -0.53 4.65
C TRP A 134 10.48 -1.69 4.55
N ALA A 135 9.17 -1.43 4.63
CA ALA A 135 8.12 -2.47 4.63
C ALA A 135 8.13 -3.36 3.38
N LEU A 136 8.70 -2.87 2.28
CA LEU A 136 8.84 -3.64 1.04
C LEU A 136 9.76 -4.87 1.21
N ILE A 137 10.83 -4.78 2.01
CA ILE A 137 11.78 -5.88 2.23
C ILE A 137 11.10 -7.12 2.84
N PRO A 138 10.40 -7.03 4.00
CA PRO A 138 9.69 -8.18 4.55
C PRO A 138 8.56 -8.66 3.64
N THR A 139 7.93 -7.77 2.86
CA THR A 139 6.93 -8.17 1.88
C THR A 139 7.56 -9.00 0.76
N PHE A 140 8.70 -8.60 0.23
CA PHE A 140 9.45 -9.42 -0.72
C PHE A 140 9.81 -10.79 -0.13
N ALA A 141 10.34 -10.81 1.09
CA ALA A 141 10.69 -12.06 1.77
C ALA A 141 9.47 -12.99 1.95
N ALA A 142 8.30 -12.45 2.27
CA ALA A 142 7.06 -13.23 2.41
C ALA A 142 6.57 -13.85 1.09
N PHE A 143 6.77 -13.17 -0.04
CA PHE A 143 6.34 -13.68 -1.35
C PHE A 143 7.40 -14.53 -2.06
N THR A 144 8.68 -14.43 -1.70
CA THR A 144 9.78 -15.21 -2.30
C THR A 144 9.53 -16.72 -2.30
N PRO A 145 9.02 -17.35 -1.20
CA PRO A 145 8.72 -18.80 -1.20
C PRO A 145 7.68 -19.24 -2.24
N PHE A 146 6.88 -18.33 -2.73
CA PHE A 146 5.90 -18.58 -3.80
C PHE A 146 6.50 -18.31 -5.19
N PHE A 147 7.20 -17.19 -5.34
CA PHE A 147 7.73 -16.78 -6.64
C PHE A 147 8.95 -17.58 -7.08
N ALA A 148 9.87 -17.90 -6.17
CA ALA A 148 11.11 -18.57 -6.54
C ALA A 148 10.86 -19.99 -7.10
N PRO A 149 10.08 -20.87 -6.45
CA PRO A 149 9.79 -22.20 -7.04
C PRO A 149 9.08 -22.09 -8.40
N MET A 150 8.15 -21.15 -8.56
CA MET A 150 7.48 -20.93 -9.85
C MET A 150 8.45 -20.49 -10.94
N ALA A 151 9.35 -19.56 -10.64
CA ALA A 151 10.31 -19.05 -11.60
C ALA A 151 11.34 -20.13 -12.03
N PHE A 152 11.69 -21.06 -11.15
CA PHE A 152 12.58 -22.16 -11.49
C PHE A 152 11.88 -23.29 -12.23
N SER A 153 10.57 -23.50 -11.96
CA SER A 153 9.77 -24.52 -12.64
C SER A 153 9.29 -24.07 -14.03
N PHE A 154 9.08 -22.78 -14.21
CA PHE A 154 8.53 -22.15 -15.42
C PHE A 154 9.37 -20.92 -15.79
N PRO A 155 10.63 -21.10 -16.22
CA PRO A 155 11.54 -19.98 -16.42
C PRO A 155 11.15 -19.03 -17.56
N GLU A 156 10.28 -19.50 -18.48
CA GLU A 156 9.68 -18.69 -19.54
C GLU A 156 8.61 -17.70 -19.03
N ILE A 157 8.10 -17.90 -17.81
CA ILE A 157 7.16 -16.97 -17.16
C ILE A 157 7.97 -16.00 -16.31
N PRO A 158 7.96 -14.69 -16.58
CA PRO A 158 8.82 -13.70 -15.89
C PRO A 158 8.32 -13.37 -14.46
N ILE A 159 8.09 -14.42 -13.63
CA ILE A 159 7.42 -14.30 -12.34
C ILE A 159 8.21 -13.45 -11.33
N LEU A 160 9.55 -13.52 -11.31
CA LEU A 160 10.36 -12.73 -10.35
C LEU A 160 10.31 -11.25 -10.71
N ILE A 161 10.56 -10.89 -11.98
CA ILE A 161 10.54 -9.49 -12.42
C ILE A 161 9.13 -8.93 -12.19
N SER A 162 8.11 -9.63 -12.69
CA SER A 162 6.72 -9.18 -12.63
C SER A 162 6.17 -9.17 -11.22
N GLY A 163 6.45 -10.20 -10.43
CA GLY A 163 5.96 -10.33 -9.06
C GLY A 163 6.50 -9.25 -8.13
N TYR A 164 7.82 -9.04 -8.10
CA TYR A 164 8.39 -8.00 -7.25
C TYR A 164 8.02 -6.59 -7.70
N THR A 165 7.90 -6.38 -9.01
CA THR A 165 7.37 -5.11 -9.55
C THR A 165 5.92 -4.90 -9.10
N SER A 166 5.07 -5.93 -9.18
CA SER A 166 3.66 -5.84 -8.76
C SER A 166 3.51 -5.59 -7.26
N ILE A 167 4.33 -6.22 -6.40
CA ILE A 167 4.36 -5.94 -4.96
C ILE A 167 4.72 -4.47 -4.70
N THR A 168 5.74 -3.97 -5.41
CA THR A 168 6.19 -2.58 -5.25
C THR A 168 5.09 -1.60 -5.65
N ILE A 169 4.43 -1.85 -6.78
CA ILE A 169 3.28 -1.05 -7.25
C ILE A 169 2.13 -1.12 -6.24
N ALA A 170 1.80 -2.32 -5.74
CA ALA A 170 0.71 -2.48 -4.77
C ALA A 170 0.98 -1.72 -3.47
N LEU A 171 2.20 -1.80 -2.91
CA LEU A 171 2.55 -1.05 -1.70
C LEU A 171 2.55 0.47 -1.95
N PHE A 172 3.07 0.91 -3.10
CA PHE A 172 3.01 2.32 -3.48
C PHE A 172 1.57 2.82 -3.58
N LEU A 173 0.70 2.07 -4.26
CA LEU A 173 -0.71 2.43 -4.41
C LEU A 173 -1.45 2.38 -3.08
N TYR A 174 -1.15 1.40 -2.23
CA TYR A 174 -1.70 1.34 -0.88
C TYR A 174 -1.47 2.67 -0.16
N GLU A 175 -0.22 3.13 -0.08
CA GLU A 175 0.12 4.37 0.60
C GLU A 175 -0.51 5.60 -0.08
N ALA A 176 -0.42 5.69 -1.40
CA ALA A 176 -0.95 6.81 -2.17
C ALA A 176 -2.47 6.96 -1.99
N ILE A 177 -3.20 5.86 -2.11
CA ILE A 177 -4.65 5.84 -2.03
C ILE A 177 -5.10 6.01 -0.57
N HIS A 178 -4.39 5.39 0.37
CA HIS A 178 -4.67 5.52 1.79
C HIS A 178 -4.54 6.98 2.26
N VAL A 179 -3.44 7.64 1.92
CA VAL A 179 -3.25 9.07 2.19
C VAL A 179 -4.33 9.92 1.53
N LEU A 180 -4.70 9.58 0.28
CA LEU A 180 -5.77 10.27 -0.43
C LEU A 180 -7.12 10.14 0.31
N HIS A 181 -7.47 8.95 0.80
CA HIS A 181 -8.71 8.71 1.53
C HIS A 181 -8.82 9.56 2.81
N HIS A 182 -7.68 9.85 3.44
CA HIS A 182 -7.62 10.63 4.67
C HIS A 182 -7.47 12.15 4.44
N GLN A 183 -7.56 12.62 3.21
CA GLN A 183 -7.61 14.06 2.95
C GLN A 183 -8.92 14.69 3.44
N SER A 184 -8.86 15.98 3.76
CA SER A 184 -10.01 16.75 4.25
C SER A 184 -11.18 16.68 3.28
N TYR A 185 -12.38 16.41 3.81
CA TYR A 185 -13.60 16.39 3.03
C TYR A 185 -13.88 17.74 2.35
N GLU A 186 -13.77 18.84 3.06
CA GLU A 186 -14.14 20.16 2.57
C GLU A 186 -13.20 20.66 1.47
N THR A 187 -11.90 20.47 1.62
CA THR A 187 -10.88 21.01 0.70
C THR A 187 -10.55 20.05 -0.44
N HIS A 188 -10.78 18.75 -0.27
CA HIS A 188 -10.30 17.76 -1.23
C HIS A 188 -11.43 16.94 -1.86
N TRP A 189 -12.32 16.35 -1.05
CA TRP A 189 -13.30 15.41 -1.54
C TRP A 189 -14.59 16.03 -2.06
N LYS A 190 -15.03 17.16 -1.50
CA LYS A 190 -16.32 17.78 -1.80
C LYS A 190 -16.56 18.02 -3.29
N GLU A 191 -15.60 18.60 -3.97
CA GLU A 191 -15.71 18.88 -5.42
C GLU A 191 -15.62 17.59 -6.23
N ARG A 192 -14.70 16.67 -5.89
CA ARG A 192 -14.55 15.39 -6.58
C ARG A 192 -15.81 14.54 -6.53
N LEU A 193 -16.42 14.42 -5.36
CA LEU A 193 -17.65 13.65 -5.15
C LEU A 193 -18.84 14.21 -5.94
N ASN A 194 -18.83 15.51 -6.24
CA ASN A 194 -19.86 16.20 -7.00
C ASN A 194 -19.51 16.32 -8.50
N SER A 195 -18.37 15.81 -8.95
CA SER A 195 -17.99 15.80 -10.36
C SER A 195 -19.04 15.09 -11.22
N ARG A 196 -19.42 15.71 -12.35
CA ARG A 196 -20.40 15.12 -13.29
C ARG A 196 -19.87 13.90 -14.01
N ILE A 197 -18.56 13.88 -14.32
CA ILE A 197 -17.91 12.81 -15.09
C ILE A 197 -17.42 11.69 -14.18
N PHE A 198 -16.64 12.02 -13.16
CA PHE A 198 -15.96 11.05 -12.31
C PHE A 198 -16.56 10.92 -10.91
N GLY A 199 -17.65 11.62 -10.62
CA GLY A 199 -18.25 11.66 -9.29
C GLY A 199 -18.68 10.27 -8.77
N ALA A 200 -19.16 9.39 -9.64
CA ALA A 200 -19.52 8.02 -9.25
C ALA A 200 -18.29 7.22 -8.79
N MET A 201 -17.20 7.30 -9.56
CA MET A 201 -15.93 6.66 -9.24
C MET A 201 -15.37 7.19 -7.92
N TRP A 202 -15.33 8.52 -7.75
CA TRP A 202 -14.84 9.15 -6.52
C TRP A 202 -15.68 8.78 -5.30
N ARG A 203 -17.02 8.70 -5.43
CA ARG A 203 -17.89 8.25 -4.33
C ARG A 203 -17.65 6.80 -3.95
N ALA A 204 -17.44 5.92 -4.93
CA ALA A 204 -17.10 4.52 -4.65
C ALA A 204 -15.78 4.42 -3.90
N LEU A 205 -14.74 5.08 -4.39
CA LEU A 205 -13.40 5.07 -3.79
C LEU A 205 -13.42 5.63 -2.36
N TYR A 206 -13.99 6.82 -2.16
CA TYR A 206 -14.09 7.46 -0.84
C TYR A 206 -14.94 6.64 0.13
N GLY A 207 -16.09 6.17 -0.32
CA GLY A 207 -17.02 5.40 0.53
C GLY A 207 -16.47 4.02 0.90
N PHE A 208 -15.66 3.42 0.05
CA PHE A 208 -15.04 2.12 0.31
C PHE A 208 -14.17 2.15 1.58
N HIS A 209 -13.25 3.09 1.66
CA HIS A 209 -12.34 3.22 2.81
C HIS A 209 -13.04 3.77 4.06
N GLN A 210 -13.98 4.70 3.89
CA GLN A 210 -14.78 5.18 5.02
C GLN A 210 -15.66 4.07 5.61
N GLY A 211 -16.18 3.18 4.74
CA GLY A 211 -16.89 1.98 5.17
C GLY A 211 -16.01 1.04 5.99
N HIS A 212 -14.73 0.89 5.62
CA HIS A 212 -13.76 0.13 6.38
C HIS A 212 -13.52 0.72 7.77
N HIS A 213 -13.33 2.05 7.89
CA HIS A 213 -13.18 2.71 9.19
C HIS A 213 -14.42 2.61 10.05
N ALA A 214 -15.62 2.58 9.45
CA ALA A 214 -16.87 2.37 10.16
C ALA A 214 -17.05 0.90 10.60
N ASN A 215 -16.56 -0.04 9.81
CA ASN A 215 -16.58 -1.47 10.10
C ASN A 215 -15.30 -2.14 9.58
N TYR A 216 -14.34 -2.32 10.45
CA TYR A 216 -13.03 -2.90 10.12
C TYR A 216 -13.06 -4.35 9.61
N ARG A 217 -14.23 -4.99 9.52
CA ARG A 217 -14.40 -6.34 8.96
C ARG A 217 -14.70 -6.35 7.47
N CYS A 218 -14.97 -5.21 6.86
CA CYS A 218 -15.27 -5.09 5.44
C CYS A 218 -14.29 -4.16 4.74
N ASN A 219 -14.30 -4.18 3.41
CA ASN A 219 -13.54 -3.28 2.56
C ASN A 219 -12.03 -3.26 2.88
N LEU A 220 -11.44 -4.45 2.98
CA LEU A 220 -10.06 -4.64 3.47
C LEU A 220 -8.98 -4.37 2.41
N ASN A 221 -9.33 -4.17 1.15
CA ASN A 221 -8.39 -3.83 0.09
C ASN A 221 -8.32 -2.31 -0.11
N VAL A 222 -7.21 -1.69 0.20
CA VAL A 222 -6.97 -0.25 -0.03
C VAL A 222 -6.39 -0.03 -1.42
N ALA A 223 -5.32 -0.75 -1.77
CA ALA A 223 -4.71 -0.69 -3.09
C ALA A 223 -5.56 -1.41 -4.14
N GLY A 224 -6.18 -2.53 -3.76
CA GLY A 224 -6.97 -3.34 -4.67
C GLY A 224 -6.22 -3.66 -5.97
N PHE A 225 -6.98 -3.83 -7.05
CA PHE A 225 -6.38 -4.04 -8.37
C PHE A 225 -6.03 -2.70 -9.02
N PHE A 226 -4.75 -2.31 -8.98
CA PHE A 226 -4.25 -1.04 -9.51
C PHE A 226 -5.05 0.20 -9.06
N GLY A 227 -5.45 0.23 -7.79
CA GLY A 227 -6.21 1.34 -7.21
C GLY A 227 -7.73 1.20 -7.30
N PHE A 228 -8.23 0.13 -7.88
CA PHE A 228 -9.66 -0.18 -7.90
C PHE A 228 -10.01 -1.19 -6.80
N PRO A 229 -10.93 -0.86 -5.88
CA PRO A 229 -11.34 -1.78 -4.84
C PRO A 229 -12.06 -2.99 -5.45
N ILE A 230 -11.73 -4.19 -4.95
CA ILE A 230 -12.36 -5.47 -5.33
C ILE A 230 -12.80 -6.24 -4.09
#